data_5a9ea20bb3991aff96deb0efb61d599c
#
_entry.id   5a9ea20bb3991aff96deb0efb61d599c
#
_cell.length_a   1.000
_cell.length_b   1.000
_cell.length_c   1.000
_cell.angle_alpha   90.00
_cell.angle_beta   90.00
_cell.angle_gamma   90.00
#
_symmetry.space_group_name_H-M   'P 1'
#
loop_
_entity.id
_entity.type
_entity.pdbx_description
1 polymer ?
#
loop_
_entity_poly.entity_id
_entity_poly.type
_entity_poly.pdbx_seq_one_letter_code
_entity_poly.pdbx_strand_id
1 'polypeptide(L)'
;MAYDFTWFKQILEKWNITLSEQQEHQFGTYYEMLIEKNKVMNLTAVTEFDEVVKKHFLDSISLGQFEALDEKKTMLDLGTGAGFPGIPLKIIYPDLTITLADSLNKRILFLEEVISELGLTGITAVHARAEELAKDRAYREQFDYCVSRAV
;
A
#
# COMPACT_ATOMS: atom_id res chain seq x y z
N MET A 1 -17.24 -4.57 -11.74
CA MET A 1 -17.52 -3.13 -11.67
C MET A 1 -16.40 -2.35 -12.33
N ALA A 2 -16.76 -1.36 -13.14
CA ALA A 2 -15.77 -0.61 -13.90
C ALA A 2 -15.54 0.77 -13.29
N TYR A 3 -14.29 1.07 -12.97
CA TYR A 3 -13.87 2.41 -12.57
C TYR A 3 -13.09 3.04 -13.71
N ASP A 4 -13.13 4.35 -13.80
CA ASP A 4 -12.41 5.08 -14.84
C ASP A 4 -10.98 5.35 -14.35
N PHE A 5 -10.01 4.59 -14.88
CA PHE A 5 -8.60 4.73 -14.55
C PHE A 5 -7.84 5.66 -15.51
N THR A 6 -8.53 6.32 -16.45
CA THR A 6 -7.87 7.11 -17.48
C THR A 6 -6.93 8.16 -16.90
N TRP A 7 -7.42 8.96 -15.96
CA TRP A 7 -6.62 10.00 -15.32
C TRP A 7 -5.45 9.41 -14.53
N PHE A 8 -5.71 8.34 -13.78
CA PHE A 8 -4.67 7.64 -13.00
C PHE A 8 -3.53 7.17 -13.93
N LYS A 9 -3.90 6.53 -15.04
CA LYS A 9 -2.92 6.05 -16.02
C LYS A 9 -2.11 7.20 -16.63
N GLN A 10 -2.75 8.33 -16.91
CA GLN A 10 -2.08 9.49 -17.49
C GLN A 10 -1.01 10.04 -16.56
N ILE A 11 -1.31 10.12 -15.26
CA ILE A 11 -0.34 10.57 -14.25
C ILE A 11 0.81 9.57 -14.16
N LEU A 12 0.51 8.28 -14.09
CA LEU A 12 1.54 7.24 -13.99
C LEU A 12 2.46 7.24 -15.21
N GLU A 13 1.93 7.48 -16.40
CA GLU A 13 2.74 7.56 -17.61
C GLU A 13 3.79 8.67 -17.53
N LYS A 14 3.46 9.78 -16.89
CA LYS A 14 4.43 10.87 -16.65
C LYS A 14 5.57 10.42 -15.75
N TRP A 15 5.35 9.38 -14.96
CA TRP A 15 6.36 8.79 -14.08
C TRP A 15 6.99 7.54 -14.70
N ASN A 16 6.78 7.32 -15.99
CA ASN A 16 7.27 6.14 -16.74
C ASN A 16 6.72 4.82 -16.19
N ILE A 17 5.49 4.85 -15.71
CA ILE A 17 4.80 3.66 -15.20
C ILE A 17 3.62 3.35 -16.12
N THR A 18 3.60 2.13 -16.66
CA THR A 18 2.48 1.62 -17.47
C THR A 18 1.67 0.67 -16.61
N LEU A 19 0.40 0.99 -16.41
CA LEU A 19 -0.51 0.18 -15.59
C LEU A 19 -1.09 -0.95 -16.44
N SER A 20 -0.87 -2.20 -16.04
CA SER A 20 -1.45 -3.36 -16.71
C SER A 20 -2.93 -3.53 -16.33
N GLU A 21 -3.65 -4.36 -17.09
CA GLU A 21 -5.04 -4.68 -16.76
C GLU A 21 -5.16 -5.37 -15.41
N GLN A 22 -4.21 -6.24 -15.09
CA GLN A 22 -4.18 -6.90 -13.79
C GLN A 22 -4.01 -5.88 -12.65
N GLN A 23 -3.13 -4.91 -12.84
CA GLN A 23 -2.91 -3.87 -11.84
C GLN A 23 -4.15 -2.97 -11.69
N GLU A 24 -4.82 -2.63 -12.80
CA GLU A 24 -6.09 -1.89 -12.73
C GLU A 24 -7.11 -2.67 -11.90
N HIS A 25 -7.22 -3.96 -12.15
CA HIS A 25 -8.14 -4.82 -11.41
C HIS A 25 -7.79 -4.84 -9.92
N GLN A 26 -6.50 -4.95 -9.61
CA GLN A 26 -6.04 -4.94 -8.22
C GLN A 26 -6.39 -3.62 -7.52
N PHE A 27 -6.17 -2.48 -8.16
CA PHE A 27 -6.53 -1.20 -7.58
C PHE A 27 -8.03 -1.03 -7.41
N GLY A 28 -8.82 -1.48 -8.38
CA GLY A 28 -10.28 -1.43 -8.30
C GLY A 28 -10.81 -2.27 -7.16
N THR A 29 -10.32 -3.50 -7.03
CA THR A 29 -10.72 -4.41 -5.94
C THR A 29 -10.29 -3.85 -4.59
N TYR A 30 -9.08 -3.33 -4.50
CA TYR A 30 -8.58 -2.70 -3.28
C TYR A 30 -9.46 -1.53 -2.86
N TYR A 31 -9.82 -0.67 -3.81
CA TYR A 31 -10.72 0.45 -3.54
C TYR A 31 -12.07 -0.04 -2.98
N GLU A 32 -12.67 -1.05 -3.61
CA GLU A 32 -13.95 -1.59 -3.14
C GLU A 32 -13.86 -2.16 -1.73
N MET A 33 -12.79 -2.91 -1.45
CA MET A 33 -12.58 -3.47 -0.12
C MET A 33 -12.37 -2.37 0.92
N LEU A 34 -11.64 -1.32 0.55
CA LEU A 34 -11.39 -0.16 1.43
C LEU A 34 -12.71 0.52 1.79
N ILE A 35 -13.55 0.81 0.81
CA ILE A 35 -14.83 1.48 1.03
C ILE A 35 -15.77 0.62 1.87
N GLU A 36 -15.85 -0.67 1.58
CA GLU A 36 -16.70 -1.58 2.32
C GLU A 36 -16.27 -1.70 3.79
N LYS A 37 -14.98 -1.87 4.01
CA LYS A 37 -14.46 -1.97 5.38
C LYS A 37 -14.54 -0.63 6.12
N ASN A 38 -14.43 0.47 5.39
CA ASN A 38 -14.50 1.81 5.99
C ASN A 38 -15.84 2.08 6.67
N LYS A 39 -16.91 1.40 6.26
CA LYS A 39 -18.22 1.52 6.87
C LYS A 39 -18.22 1.09 8.33
N VAL A 40 -17.29 0.22 8.72
CA VAL A 40 -17.24 -0.36 10.07
C VAL A 40 -15.96 -0.05 10.85
N MET A 41 -14.93 0.49 10.22
CA MET A 41 -13.61 0.67 10.85
C MET A 41 -13.01 2.06 10.79
N ASN A 42 -13.56 2.97 10.01
CA ASN A 42 -12.96 4.31 9.81
C ASN A 42 -11.50 4.24 9.36
N LEU A 43 -11.26 3.56 8.24
CA LEU A 43 -9.93 3.43 7.67
C LEU A 43 -9.44 4.72 7.02
N THR A 44 -10.35 5.49 6.44
CA THR A 44 -10.02 6.74 5.76
C THR A 44 -11.24 7.67 5.76
N ALA A 45 -10.97 8.98 5.82
CA ALA A 45 -11.99 10.00 5.66
C ALA A 45 -12.33 10.24 4.19
N VAL A 46 -11.46 9.77 3.28
CA VAL A 46 -11.59 9.98 1.84
C VAL A 46 -12.23 8.73 1.23
N THR A 47 -13.40 8.90 0.60
CA THR A 47 -14.17 7.77 0.07
C THR A 47 -14.49 7.85 -1.42
N GLU A 48 -14.48 9.04 -2.01
CA GLU A 48 -14.68 9.21 -3.45
C GLU A 48 -13.53 8.57 -4.22
N PHE A 49 -13.84 7.87 -5.32
CA PHE A 49 -12.82 7.16 -6.09
C PHE A 49 -11.67 8.08 -6.54
N ASP A 50 -12.00 9.22 -7.15
CA ASP A 50 -10.97 10.13 -7.65
C ASP A 50 -10.10 10.68 -6.51
N GLU A 51 -10.69 10.94 -5.37
CA GLU A 51 -9.97 11.43 -4.20
C GLU A 51 -9.07 10.36 -3.59
N VAL A 52 -9.52 9.10 -3.56
CA VAL A 52 -8.70 7.99 -3.09
C VAL A 52 -7.52 7.78 -4.04
N VAL A 53 -7.75 7.83 -5.35
CA VAL A 53 -6.69 7.73 -6.34
C VAL A 53 -5.64 8.82 -6.11
N LYS A 54 -6.10 10.06 -5.93
CA LYS A 54 -5.20 11.20 -5.77
C LYS A 54 -4.46 11.17 -4.42
N LYS A 55 -5.21 11.06 -3.33
CA LYS A 55 -4.67 11.26 -1.98
C LYS A 55 -4.02 10.01 -1.39
N HIS A 56 -4.39 8.83 -1.88
CA HIS A 56 -3.83 7.58 -1.35
C HIS A 56 -2.98 6.85 -2.37
N PHE A 57 -3.53 6.54 -3.54
CA PHE A 57 -2.79 5.72 -4.52
C PHE A 57 -1.62 6.48 -5.12
N LEU A 58 -1.88 7.62 -5.74
CA LEU A 58 -0.82 8.41 -6.38
C LEU A 58 0.19 8.94 -5.36
N ASP A 59 -0.29 9.38 -4.21
CA ASP A 59 0.57 9.85 -3.14
C ASP A 59 1.53 8.74 -2.68
N SER A 60 1.01 7.53 -2.52
CA SER A 60 1.82 6.36 -2.15
C SER A 60 2.85 6.03 -3.23
N ILE A 61 2.41 5.96 -4.48
CA ILE A 61 3.28 5.60 -5.61
C ILE A 61 4.37 6.65 -5.82
N SER A 62 4.09 7.92 -5.50
CA SER A 62 5.06 9.00 -5.67
C SER A 62 6.35 8.76 -4.89
N LEU A 63 6.30 7.99 -3.81
CA LEU A 63 7.50 7.65 -3.04
C LEU A 63 8.51 6.88 -3.88
N GLY A 64 8.03 6.08 -4.83
CA GLY A 64 8.88 5.31 -5.71
C GLY A 64 9.64 6.16 -6.73
N GLN A 65 9.29 7.44 -6.86
CA GLN A 65 9.99 8.32 -7.79
C GLN A 65 11.33 8.81 -7.26
N PHE A 66 11.58 8.62 -5.98
CA PHE A 66 12.81 9.06 -5.32
C PHE A 66 13.78 7.91 -5.08
N GLU A 67 13.35 6.66 -5.30
CA GLU A 67 14.13 5.48 -4.97
C GLU A 67 14.01 4.43 -6.06
N ALA A 68 14.98 3.52 -6.14
CA ALA A 68 14.99 2.43 -7.11
C ALA A 68 14.13 1.25 -6.63
N LEU A 69 12.83 1.46 -6.52
CA LEU A 69 11.90 0.45 -6.01
C LEU A 69 11.55 -0.64 -7.01
N ASP A 70 11.95 -0.49 -8.26
CA ASP A 70 11.79 -1.53 -9.28
C ASP A 70 12.82 -2.66 -9.14
N GLU A 71 13.74 -2.55 -8.19
CA GLU A 71 14.70 -3.58 -7.84
C GLU A 71 14.18 -4.43 -6.67
N LYS A 72 14.84 -5.57 -6.43
CA LYS A 72 14.51 -6.44 -5.30
C LYS A 72 15.01 -5.80 -4.00
N LYS A 73 14.15 -5.01 -3.39
CA LYS A 73 14.43 -4.32 -2.13
C LYS A 73 13.44 -4.76 -1.07
N THR A 74 13.77 -4.48 0.18
CA THR A 74 12.89 -4.75 1.31
C THR A 74 12.42 -3.44 1.94
N MET A 75 11.15 -3.39 2.29
CA MET A 75 10.53 -2.19 2.85
C MET A 75 9.69 -2.53 4.07
N LEU A 76 9.83 -1.73 5.11
CA LEU A 76 8.97 -1.78 6.28
C LEU A 76 8.07 -0.54 6.27
N ASP A 77 6.76 -0.76 6.28
CA ASP A 77 5.75 0.30 6.32
C ASP A 77 5.18 0.35 7.73
N LEU A 78 5.59 1.34 8.51
CA LEU A 78 5.20 1.50 9.91
C LEU A 78 3.91 2.32 10.01
N GLY A 79 2.95 1.80 10.79
CA GLY A 79 1.67 2.48 10.96
C GLY A 79 0.90 2.54 9.64
N THR A 80 0.88 1.43 8.93
CA THR A 80 0.37 1.35 7.57
C THR A 80 -1.13 1.69 7.43
N GLY A 81 -1.91 1.55 8.50
CA GLY A 81 -3.34 1.83 8.47
C GLY A 81 -4.09 0.96 7.48
N ALA A 82 -4.66 1.58 6.47
CA ALA A 82 -5.39 0.89 5.42
C ALA A 82 -4.48 0.28 4.34
N GLY A 83 -3.16 0.30 4.54
CA GLY A 83 -2.19 -0.29 3.62
C GLY A 83 -1.40 0.73 2.82
N PHE A 84 -1.35 1.97 3.26
CA PHE A 84 -0.65 3.05 2.56
C PHE A 84 0.65 3.41 3.26
N PRO A 85 1.76 3.51 2.55
CA PRO A 85 1.92 3.39 1.09
C PRO A 85 2.22 1.97 0.59
N GLY A 86 2.31 0.98 1.47
CA GLY A 86 2.84 -0.33 1.12
C GLY A 86 2.09 -1.07 0.02
N ILE A 87 0.75 -1.14 0.09
CA ILE A 87 -0.02 -1.93 -0.90
C ILE A 87 0.04 -1.29 -2.29
N PRO A 88 -0.21 0.03 -2.47
CA PRO A 88 -0.03 0.62 -3.80
C PRO A 88 1.38 0.43 -4.36
N LEU A 89 2.41 0.55 -3.53
CA LEU A 89 3.79 0.32 -3.96
C LEU A 89 4.01 -1.12 -4.39
N LYS A 90 3.43 -2.07 -3.67
CA LYS A 90 3.55 -3.49 -4.03
C LYS A 90 2.90 -3.80 -5.36
N ILE A 91 1.73 -3.21 -5.64
CA ILE A 91 1.04 -3.42 -6.91
C ILE A 91 1.89 -2.92 -8.07
N ILE A 92 2.50 -1.74 -7.93
CA ILE A 92 3.31 -1.12 -8.98
C ILE A 92 4.69 -1.77 -9.09
N TYR A 93 5.30 -2.14 -7.98
CA TYR A 93 6.66 -2.71 -7.92
C TYR A 93 6.61 -4.11 -7.31
N PRO A 94 6.21 -5.12 -8.10
CA PRO A 94 5.96 -6.47 -7.54
C PRO A 94 7.21 -7.18 -7.02
N ASP A 95 8.40 -6.71 -7.37
CA ASP A 95 9.64 -7.28 -6.86
C ASP A 95 10.02 -6.81 -5.45
N LEU A 96 9.34 -5.78 -4.93
CA LEU A 96 9.53 -5.36 -3.55
C LEU A 96 9.06 -6.45 -2.59
N THR A 97 9.79 -6.61 -1.49
CA THR A 97 9.33 -7.41 -0.36
C THR A 97 8.92 -6.42 0.73
N ILE A 98 7.65 -6.45 1.13
CA ILE A 98 7.10 -5.45 2.04
C ILE A 98 6.55 -6.10 3.30
N THR A 99 6.86 -5.48 4.44
CA THR A 99 6.22 -5.80 5.71
C THR A 99 5.38 -4.60 6.12
N LEU A 100 4.08 -4.83 6.29
CA LEU A 100 3.13 -3.83 6.75
C LEU A 100 2.95 -4.00 8.25
N ALA A 101 3.22 -2.96 9.04
CA ALA A 101 3.07 -3.04 10.48
C ALA A 101 2.03 -2.04 10.98
N ASP A 102 1.16 -2.48 11.87
CA ASP A 102 0.18 -1.61 12.51
C ASP A 102 -0.11 -2.10 13.92
N SER A 103 -0.48 -1.18 14.79
CA SER A 103 -0.77 -1.47 16.19
C SER A 103 -2.19 -2.00 16.44
N LEU A 104 -3.07 -1.90 15.44
CA LEU A 104 -4.45 -2.36 15.55
C LEU A 104 -4.65 -3.67 14.79
N ASN A 105 -4.98 -4.73 15.53
CA ASN A 105 -5.17 -6.05 14.93
C ASN A 105 -6.29 -6.06 13.88
N LYS A 106 -7.32 -5.25 14.05
CA LYS A 106 -8.41 -5.13 13.07
C LYS A 106 -7.89 -4.71 11.70
N ARG A 107 -6.90 -3.82 11.67
CA ARG A 107 -6.29 -3.37 10.42
C ARG A 107 -5.45 -4.49 9.81
N ILE A 108 -4.73 -5.24 10.64
CA ILE A 108 -3.94 -6.38 10.17
C ILE A 108 -4.84 -7.41 9.48
N LEU A 109 -5.99 -7.73 10.07
CA LEU A 109 -6.93 -8.67 9.48
C LEU A 109 -7.45 -8.16 8.12
N PHE A 110 -7.76 -6.87 8.02
CA PHE A 110 -8.16 -6.26 6.76
C PHE A 110 -7.05 -6.36 5.71
N LEU A 111 -5.82 -6.04 6.11
CA LEU A 111 -4.68 -6.09 5.20
C LEU A 111 -4.42 -7.51 4.69
N GLU A 112 -4.56 -8.50 5.55
CA GLU A 112 -4.44 -9.91 5.14
C GLU A 112 -5.51 -10.29 4.13
N GLU A 113 -6.74 -9.82 4.31
CA GLU A 113 -7.82 -10.04 3.35
C GLU A 113 -7.49 -9.40 1.99
N VAL A 114 -6.96 -8.18 2.00
CA VAL A 114 -6.57 -7.48 0.77
C VAL A 114 -5.45 -8.23 0.06
N ILE A 115 -4.40 -8.60 0.79
CA ILE A 115 -3.26 -9.33 0.22
C ILE A 115 -3.74 -10.62 -0.46
N SER A 116 -4.62 -11.35 0.21
CA SER A 116 -5.17 -12.60 -0.32
C SER A 116 -6.02 -12.35 -1.57
N GLU A 117 -6.95 -11.39 -1.48
CA GLU A 117 -7.88 -11.11 -2.58
C GLU A 117 -7.18 -10.58 -3.83
N LEU A 118 -6.16 -9.76 -3.65
CA LEU A 118 -5.38 -9.23 -4.76
C LEU A 118 -4.33 -10.22 -5.28
N GLY A 119 -4.13 -11.34 -4.60
CA GLY A 119 -3.14 -12.33 -4.99
C GLY A 119 -1.70 -11.83 -4.87
N LEU A 120 -1.43 -10.94 -3.93
CA LEU A 120 -0.09 -10.38 -3.74
C LEU A 120 0.82 -11.40 -3.03
N THR A 121 2.08 -11.44 -3.44
CA THR A 121 3.11 -12.26 -2.81
C THR A 121 4.28 -11.38 -2.40
N GLY A 122 5.09 -11.84 -1.44
CA GLY A 122 6.22 -11.04 -0.97
C GLY A 122 5.77 -9.84 -0.14
N ILE A 123 4.60 -9.92 0.48
CA ILE A 123 4.07 -8.88 1.37
C ILE A 123 3.36 -9.55 2.52
N THR A 124 3.64 -9.09 3.74
CA THR A 124 3.05 -9.62 4.96
C THR A 124 2.58 -8.48 5.86
N ALA A 125 1.58 -8.76 6.68
CA ALA A 125 1.07 -7.80 7.66
C ALA A 125 1.41 -8.29 9.07
N VAL A 126 1.90 -7.39 9.92
CA VAL A 126 2.38 -7.72 11.27
C VAL A 126 1.72 -6.82 12.29
N HIS A 127 1.13 -7.42 13.32
CA HIS A 127 0.58 -6.67 14.44
C HIS A 127 1.73 -6.29 15.38
N ALA A 128 2.13 -5.03 15.35
CA ALA A 128 3.23 -4.53 16.17
C ALA A 128 3.14 -3.02 16.30
N ARG A 129 3.68 -2.51 17.38
CA ARG A 129 3.81 -1.07 17.57
C ARG A 129 5.11 -0.59 16.93
N ALA A 130 5.04 0.55 16.26
CA ALA A 130 6.20 1.15 15.62
C ALA A 130 7.38 1.32 16.58
N GLU A 131 7.09 1.70 17.82
CA GLU A 131 8.11 1.89 18.86
C GLU A 131 8.88 0.60 19.17
N GLU A 132 8.17 -0.51 19.23
CA GLU A 132 8.77 -1.81 19.50
C GLU A 132 9.70 -2.24 18.37
N LEU A 133 9.24 -2.04 17.13
CA LEU A 133 10.05 -2.36 15.95
C LEU A 133 11.25 -1.44 15.81
N ALA A 134 11.08 -0.16 16.16
CA ALA A 134 12.19 0.81 16.12
C ALA A 134 13.28 0.48 17.11
N LYS A 135 12.92 -0.13 18.24
CA LYS A 135 13.90 -0.55 19.27
C LYS A 135 14.57 -1.86 18.90
N ASP A 136 13.94 -2.69 18.09
CA ASP A 136 14.52 -3.95 17.65
C ASP A 136 15.53 -3.68 16.55
N ARG A 137 16.78 -3.62 16.93
CA ARG A 137 17.88 -3.31 16.05
C ARG A 137 18.01 -4.31 14.91
N ALA A 138 17.87 -5.60 15.22
CA ALA A 138 17.96 -6.65 14.23
C ALA A 138 16.84 -6.52 13.18
N TYR A 139 15.63 -6.18 13.65
CA TYR A 139 14.49 -6.00 12.76
C TYR A 139 14.69 -4.80 11.84
N ARG A 140 15.10 -3.67 12.41
CA ARG A 140 15.33 -2.42 11.70
C ARG A 140 16.39 -2.54 10.61
N GLU A 141 17.45 -3.29 10.89
CA GLU A 141 18.58 -3.47 9.98
C GLU A 141 18.27 -4.44 8.82
N GLN A 142 17.14 -5.12 8.86
CA GLN A 142 16.75 -6.06 7.81
C GLN A 142 16.15 -5.38 6.57
N PHE A 143 15.81 -4.10 6.66
CA PHE A 143 15.08 -3.42 5.59
C PHE A 143 15.94 -2.36 4.91
N ASP A 144 15.84 -2.32 3.58
CA ASP A 144 16.46 -1.26 2.77
C ASP A 144 15.76 0.08 3.01
N TYR A 145 14.43 0.04 3.22
CA TYR A 145 13.63 1.25 3.42
C TYR A 145 12.67 1.07 4.59
N CYS A 146 12.51 2.14 5.37
CA CYS A 146 11.45 2.23 6.37
C CYS A 146 10.64 3.47 6.05
N VAL A 147 9.33 3.32 5.90
CA VAL A 147 8.44 4.42 5.56
C VAL A 147 7.28 4.52 6.54
N SER A 148 6.72 5.71 6.68
CA SER A 148 5.52 5.95 7.45
C SER A 148 4.83 7.19 6.91
N ARG A 149 3.53 7.08 6.64
CA ARG A 149 2.69 8.24 6.28
C ARG A 149 1.99 8.80 7.50
N ALA A 150 1.84 7.99 8.53
CA ALA A 150 1.15 8.40 9.74
C ALA A 150 1.99 9.41 10.51
N VAL A 151 1.40 10.50 10.80
CA VAL A 151 2.01 11.55 11.59
C VAL A 151 1.26 11.72 12.89
#